data_d33452bb99d17759498522cfa7ecc29f
#
_entry.id   d33452bb99d17759498522cfa7ecc29f
#
_cell.length_a   1.000
_cell.length_b   1.000
_cell.length_c   1.000
_cell.angle_alpha   90.00
_cell.angle_beta   90.00
_cell.angle_gamma   90.00
#
_symmetry.space_group_name_H-M   'P 1'
#
loop_
_entity.id
_entity.type
_entity.pdbx_description
1 polymer ?
#
loop_
_entity_poly.entity_id
_entity_poly.type
_entity_poly.pdbx_seq_one_letter_code
_entity_poly.pdbx_strand_id
1 'polypeptide(L)'
;MHNYPYQKYMHLIRSVMVSVCIFLIAPAHAQETETVQPAAIEAPEEKPLTDAAAEAPLIQSYRITDVHYNIKGLTRKYPLSQAVPIDTARIFNSEEALQRYLNDLEQQFKNIRAIQSVRIETEYGDIDSQSVIPVVLTVAITDTWNFIVVPYPSFDSNSGFQLKLKMQDFNFAGTLQPLKADLVYRSTETDQQIFSSSLNFALPFRLGAFNLLWDSSFQIVYAFKEEPKINIGTGLEVSHKFNRRFSLAFGLFPELAINDRSSSQMSVVDTDDSREGVPGLDVPVEQTETARPHGLGYLYPDDRYYFKTKLYARAPVMITEVKNFGSLVWTPSMSLTGNWAFDGIQADNLKNWSFNWGHTLSLARVNWTLNFRKGLSFSLGNTYSYQFYGKQKMNTGFTASLTGYYPFVNRVGIYGRMQFFYHLFGNTSTQAGTALRGILNKRINTDTAFTFNLDIPVRIATLDFQNITGVSWTRFFNCDIQVAPFLDIALVHDKKRIVIIILQTDGMPAEWRLSSIPKK
;
A
#
# COMPACT_ATOMS: atom_id res chain seq x y z
N MET A 1 -12.69 -28.84 35.24
CA MET A 1 -12.18 -27.47 35.27
C MET A 1 -10.80 -27.47 34.68
N HIS A 2 -10.66 -27.13 33.40
CA HIS A 2 -9.37 -27.11 32.70
C HIS A 2 -8.86 -25.67 32.70
N ASN A 3 -7.81 -25.43 33.47
CA ASN A 3 -7.08 -24.18 33.43
C ASN A 3 -6.35 -24.04 32.09
N TYR A 4 -6.78 -23.12 31.26
CA TYR A 4 -6.16 -22.79 30.00
C TYR A 4 -4.88 -21.97 30.22
N PRO A 5 -3.77 -22.26 29.54
CA PRO A 5 -2.47 -21.60 29.76
C PRO A 5 -2.36 -20.23 29.05
N TYR A 6 -3.45 -19.45 28.98
CA TYR A 6 -3.48 -18.17 28.27
C TYR A 6 -2.56 -17.08 28.85
N GLN A 7 -2.28 -17.11 30.14
CA GLN A 7 -1.49 -16.06 30.80
C GLN A 7 -0.02 -16.01 30.34
N LYS A 8 0.60 -17.13 29.99
CA LYS A 8 2.00 -17.20 29.61
C LYS A 8 2.27 -16.61 28.22
N TYR A 9 1.30 -16.70 27.30
CA TYR A 9 1.43 -16.16 25.94
C TYR A 9 1.16 -14.65 25.91
N MET A 10 0.33 -14.15 26.81
CA MET A 10 0.13 -12.71 26.99
C MET A 10 1.42 -11.97 27.38
N HIS A 11 2.32 -12.60 28.15
CA HIS A 11 3.62 -12.00 28.47
C HIS A 11 4.57 -11.94 27.27
N LEU A 12 4.59 -12.96 26.43
CA LEU A 12 5.42 -12.95 25.21
C LEU A 12 4.90 -11.91 24.20
N ILE A 13 3.59 -11.85 23.99
CA ILE A 13 2.95 -10.85 23.12
C ILE A 13 3.17 -9.43 23.68
N ARG A 14 3.04 -9.24 25.00
CA ARG A 14 3.35 -7.95 25.64
C ARG A 14 4.84 -7.58 25.48
N SER A 15 5.76 -8.53 25.61
CA SER A 15 7.20 -8.28 25.44
C SER A 15 7.54 -7.92 24.00
N VAL A 16 6.95 -8.57 23.01
CA VAL A 16 7.12 -8.24 21.59
C VAL A 16 6.51 -6.86 21.28
N MET A 17 5.31 -6.57 21.80
CA MET A 17 4.66 -5.26 21.63
C MET A 17 5.48 -4.14 22.30
N VAL A 18 6.03 -4.36 23.50
CA VAL A 18 6.89 -3.39 24.18
C VAL A 18 8.20 -3.20 23.43
N SER A 19 8.81 -4.25 22.88
CA SER A 19 10.01 -4.15 22.04
C SER A 19 9.75 -3.38 20.74
N VAL A 20 8.60 -3.56 20.12
CA VAL A 20 8.18 -2.77 18.94
C VAL A 20 7.98 -1.30 19.33
N CYS A 21 7.40 -1.01 20.49
CA CYS A 21 7.27 0.36 21.00
C CYS A 21 8.63 1.00 21.33
N ILE A 22 9.59 0.25 21.87
CA ILE A 22 10.94 0.76 22.15
C ILE A 22 11.69 1.08 20.85
N PHE A 23 11.53 0.27 19.80
CA PHE A 23 12.10 0.58 18.47
C PHE A 23 11.49 1.82 17.80
N LEU A 24 10.24 2.15 18.12
CA LEU A 24 9.58 3.37 17.63
C LEU A 24 10.07 4.65 18.33
N ILE A 25 10.63 4.54 19.53
CA ILE A 25 11.06 5.69 20.34
C ILE A 25 12.56 6.00 20.12
N ALA A 26 13.38 5.02 19.78
CA ALA A 26 14.82 5.15 19.69
C ALA A 26 15.36 6.15 18.62
N PRO A 27 14.76 6.31 17.43
CA PRO A 27 15.29 7.28 16.46
C PRO A 27 14.90 8.73 16.73
N ALA A 28 14.03 9.02 17.68
CA ALA A 28 13.59 10.38 17.98
C ALA A 28 14.57 11.19 18.84
N HIS A 29 15.56 10.54 19.45
CA HIS A 29 16.50 11.18 20.37
C HIS A 29 17.94 11.31 19.84
N ALA A 30 18.23 10.91 18.63
CA ALA A 30 19.53 11.12 17.99
C ALA A 30 19.52 12.40 17.14
N GLN A 31 19.18 13.55 17.71
CA GLN A 31 19.48 14.85 17.17
C GLN A 31 20.44 15.56 18.13
N GLU A 32 21.70 15.53 17.69
CA GLU A 32 22.77 16.51 17.90
C GLU A 32 22.65 17.43 19.11
N THR A 33 23.33 17.03 20.17
CA THR A 33 23.88 17.98 21.11
C THR A 33 25.19 18.52 20.51
N GLU A 34 25.11 19.63 19.79
CA GLU A 34 26.26 20.50 19.58
C GLU A 34 26.73 21.00 20.95
N THR A 35 27.86 20.54 21.38
CA THR A 35 28.59 21.05 22.53
C THR A 35 29.11 22.45 22.17
N VAL A 36 28.36 23.47 22.54
CA VAL A 36 28.85 24.84 22.57
C VAL A 36 29.74 24.98 23.80
N GLN A 37 31.05 25.18 23.58
CA GLN A 37 31.98 25.59 24.63
C GLN A 37 31.55 26.95 25.21
N PRO A 38 31.58 27.13 26.54
CA PRO A 38 31.26 28.42 27.13
C PRO A 38 32.38 29.43 26.86
N ALA A 39 32.10 30.44 26.07
CA ALA A 39 32.95 31.61 25.97
C ALA A 39 32.81 32.45 27.24
N ALA A 40 33.97 32.95 27.72
CA ALA A 40 34.09 33.80 28.89
C ALA A 40 33.21 35.06 28.81
N ILE A 41 32.44 35.29 29.88
CA ILE A 41 31.59 36.45 30.06
C ILE A 41 32.46 37.61 30.51
N GLU A 42 32.71 38.57 29.61
CA GLU A 42 33.10 39.91 30.00
C GLU A 42 31.82 40.72 30.32
N ALA A 43 31.82 41.38 31.48
CA ALA A 43 30.71 42.19 31.96
C ALA A 43 30.52 43.43 31.08
N PRO A 44 29.31 43.74 30.59
CA PRO A 44 29.07 44.97 29.84
C PRO A 44 28.82 46.14 30.77
N GLU A 45 29.50 47.27 30.47
CA GLU A 45 29.23 48.59 31.01
C GLU A 45 27.76 49.04 30.74
N GLU A 46 27.11 49.52 31.78
CA GLU A 46 25.78 50.13 31.72
C GLU A 46 25.85 51.43 30.91
N LYS A 47 25.19 51.41 29.73
CA LYS A 47 24.76 52.65 29.04
C LYS A 47 23.27 52.93 29.33
N PRO A 48 22.89 54.18 29.50
CA PRO A 48 21.53 54.54 29.90
C PRO A 48 20.51 54.22 28.82
N LEU A 49 19.39 53.63 29.24
CA LEU A 49 18.21 53.35 28.41
C LEU A 49 17.63 54.69 27.89
N THR A 50 17.75 54.89 26.58
CA THR A 50 16.84 55.78 25.85
C THR A 50 15.62 54.92 25.49
N ASP A 51 14.44 55.36 25.96
CA ASP A 51 13.12 54.84 25.59
C ASP A 51 12.91 54.91 24.09
N ALA A 52 13.29 53.86 23.38
CA ALA A 52 12.72 53.53 22.09
C ALA A 52 11.69 52.44 22.35
N ALA A 53 10.43 52.78 22.32
CA ALA A 53 9.34 51.82 22.31
C ALA A 53 9.63 50.82 21.16
N ALA A 54 10.15 49.65 21.52
CA ALA A 54 10.27 48.54 20.59
C ALA A 54 8.85 48.17 20.17
N GLU A 55 8.46 48.57 18.97
CA GLU A 55 7.25 48.02 18.35
C GLU A 55 7.35 46.51 18.41
N ALA A 56 6.46 45.89 19.17
CA ALA A 56 6.34 44.44 19.22
C ALA A 56 6.20 43.93 17.77
N PRO A 57 6.96 42.94 17.34
CA PRO A 57 6.89 42.45 15.98
C PRO A 57 5.45 42.09 15.69
N LEU A 58 4.82 42.74 14.74
CA LEU A 58 3.48 42.42 14.26
C LEU A 58 3.53 40.95 13.82
N ILE A 59 2.88 40.06 14.59
CA ILE A 59 2.77 38.66 14.25
C ILE A 59 1.88 38.60 13.01
N GLN A 60 2.51 38.52 11.85
CA GLN A 60 1.82 38.38 10.58
C GLN A 60 1.37 36.93 10.44
N SER A 61 0.07 36.74 10.26
CA SER A 61 -0.51 35.44 9.93
C SER A 61 -0.79 35.34 8.44
N TYR A 62 -0.72 34.15 7.89
CA TYR A 62 -0.89 33.87 6.46
C TYR A 62 -2.02 32.87 6.25
N ARG A 63 -2.79 33.05 5.17
CA ARG A 63 -3.85 32.09 4.77
C ARG A 63 -3.87 31.94 3.26
N ILE A 64 -3.87 30.68 2.79
CA ILE A 64 -4.04 30.40 1.38
C ILE A 64 -5.50 30.64 1.00
N THR A 65 -5.75 31.57 0.10
CA THR A 65 -7.10 31.96 -0.32
C THR A 65 -7.50 31.35 -1.65
N ASP A 66 -6.56 31.19 -2.57
CA ASP A 66 -6.84 30.59 -3.88
C ASP A 66 -5.67 29.72 -4.37
N VAL A 67 -5.97 28.80 -5.30
CA VAL A 67 -5.00 27.86 -5.88
C VAL A 67 -5.22 27.74 -7.38
N HIS A 68 -4.24 28.22 -8.14
CA HIS A 68 -4.18 28.10 -9.58
C HIS A 68 -3.27 26.94 -9.99
N TYR A 69 -3.73 26.12 -10.94
CA TYR A 69 -2.93 25.02 -11.49
C TYR A 69 -2.55 25.29 -12.94
N ASN A 70 -1.26 25.28 -13.22
CA ASN A 70 -0.69 25.36 -14.57
C ASN A 70 -0.09 24.00 -14.92
N ILE A 71 -0.80 23.21 -15.72
CA ILE A 71 -0.45 21.79 -15.97
C ILE A 71 0.02 21.64 -17.42
N LYS A 72 1.27 21.17 -17.60
CA LYS A 72 1.83 20.79 -18.88
C LYS A 72 1.80 19.26 -18.99
N GLY A 73 0.76 18.72 -19.64
CA GLY A 73 0.57 17.27 -19.81
C GLY A 73 -0.88 16.85 -19.88
N LEU A 74 -1.14 15.58 -19.56
CA LEU A 74 -2.47 14.98 -19.60
C LEU A 74 -3.20 15.08 -18.26
N THR A 75 -2.48 15.32 -17.16
CA THR A 75 -3.04 15.36 -15.80
C THR A 75 -4.15 16.40 -15.70
N ARG A 76 -5.28 15.99 -15.09
CA ARG A 76 -6.44 16.85 -14.89
C ARG A 76 -6.42 17.51 -13.52
N LYS A 77 -6.94 18.75 -13.42
CA LYS A 77 -7.01 19.51 -12.16
C LYS A 77 -7.72 18.76 -11.04
N TYR A 78 -8.87 18.13 -11.32
CA TYR A 78 -9.66 17.47 -10.29
C TYR A 78 -8.92 16.28 -9.64
N PRO A 79 -8.40 15.28 -10.36
CA PRO A 79 -7.63 14.20 -9.76
C PRO A 79 -6.40 14.70 -8.99
N LEU A 80 -5.74 15.74 -9.49
CA LEU A 80 -4.59 16.34 -8.85
C LEU A 80 -4.93 16.95 -7.49
N SER A 81 -6.01 17.73 -7.41
CA SER A 81 -6.50 18.33 -6.15
C SER A 81 -7.00 17.28 -5.14
N GLN A 82 -7.38 16.09 -5.59
CA GLN A 82 -7.73 14.98 -4.71
C GLN A 82 -6.48 14.25 -4.20
N ALA A 83 -5.47 14.09 -5.06
CA ALA A 83 -4.22 13.42 -4.69
C ALA A 83 -3.40 14.24 -3.69
N VAL A 84 -3.34 15.56 -3.87
CA VAL A 84 -2.66 16.49 -2.96
C VAL A 84 -3.64 17.60 -2.54
N PRO A 85 -4.46 17.38 -1.51
CA PRO A 85 -5.42 18.37 -1.05
C PRO A 85 -4.71 19.54 -0.34
N ILE A 86 -4.91 20.75 -0.84
CA ILE A 86 -4.39 21.98 -0.25
C ILE A 86 -5.41 22.54 0.73
N ASP A 87 -4.97 22.79 1.97
CA ASP A 87 -5.83 23.29 3.04
C ASP A 87 -5.91 24.83 3.01
N THR A 88 -6.96 25.35 2.42
CA THR A 88 -7.24 26.81 2.35
C THR A 88 -7.85 27.39 3.63
N ALA A 89 -8.29 26.55 4.57
CA ALA A 89 -8.85 27.00 5.85
C ALA A 89 -7.78 27.20 6.95
N ARG A 90 -6.55 26.73 6.70
CA ARG A 90 -5.46 26.80 7.68
C ARG A 90 -4.85 28.21 7.74
N ILE A 91 -4.67 28.69 8.96
CA ILE A 91 -3.92 29.93 9.24
C ILE A 91 -2.51 29.53 9.70
N PHE A 92 -1.50 30.16 9.14
CA PHE A 92 -0.09 30.00 9.47
C PHE A 92 0.38 31.22 10.27
N ASN A 93 0.89 31.00 11.47
CA ASN A 93 1.29 32.06 12.40
C ASN A 93 2.67 32.66 12.10
N SER A 94 3.35 32.20 11.05
CA SER A 94 4.61 32.80 10.56
C SER A 94 4.87 32.36 9.13
N GLU A 95 5.74 33.12 8.45
CA GLU A 95 6.17 32.78 7.09
C GLU A 95 6.93 31.46 7.02
N GLU A 96 7.75 31.14 8.02
CA GLU A 96 8.46 29.85 8.08
C GLU A 96 7.50 28.66 8.23
N ALA A 97 6.36 28.87 8.91
CA ALA A 97 5.33 27.84 9.02
C ALA A 97 4.63 27.60 7.67
N LEU A 98 4.37 28.67 6.92
CA LEU A 98 3.85 28.59 5.55
C LEU A 98 4.88 27.92 4.62
N GLN A 99 6.15 28.34 4.63
CA GLN A 99 7.19 27.74 3.78
C GLN A 99 7.40 26.25 4.05
N ARG A 100 7.37 25.83 5.30
CA ARG A 100 7.42 24.40 5.66
C ARG A 100 6.24 23.61 5.06
N TYR A 101 5.05 24.21 5.09
CA TYR A 101 3.87 23.60 4.48
C TYR A 101 3.99 23.52 2.95
N LEU A 102 4.48 24.58 2.29
CA LEU A 102 4.70 24.59 0.84
C LEU A 102 5.75 23.55 0.40
N ASN A 103 6.85 23.44 1.15
CA ASN A 103 7.87 22.42 0.89
C ASN A 103 7.28 21.00 1.05
N ASP A 104 6.39 20.80 2.01
CA ASP A 104 5.67 19.55 2.20
C ASP A 104 4.73 19.24 1.03
N LEU A 105 3.99 20.24 0.53
CA LEU A 105 3.14 20.10 -0.66
C LEU A 105 3.98 19.75 -1.89
N GLU A 106 5.08 20.46 -2.10
CA GLU A 106 6.00 20.20 -3.22
C GLU A 106 6.51 18.74 -3.18
N GLN A 107 6.87 18.24 -1.98
CA GLN A 107 7.29 16.86 -1.81
C GLN A 107 6.14 15.86 -2.09
N GLN A 108 4.91 16.19 -1.67
CA GLN A 108 3.75 15.34 -1.96
C GLN A 108 3.49 15.25 -3.47
N PHE A 109 3.58 16.35 -4.21
CA PHE A 109 3.48 16.34 -5.67
C PHE A 109 4.62 15.53 -6.31
N LYS A 110 5.88 15.68 -5.84
CA LYS A 110 7.03 14.91 -6.32
C LYS A 110 6.91 13.39 -6.06
N ASN A 111 6.14 12.99 -5.05
CA ASN A 111 5.86 11.58 -4.78
C ASN A 111 4.91 10.96 -5.83
N ILE A 112 4.18 11.78 -6.59
CA ILE A 112 3.31 11.30 -7.67
C ILE A 112 4.17 10.95 -8.88
N ARG A 113 4.26 9.67 -9.21
CA ARG A 113 5.10 9.18 -10.32
C ARG A 113 4.79 9.82 -11.67
N ALA A 114 3.55 10.22 -11.90
CA ALA A 114 3.11 10.87 -13.13
C ALA A 114 3.71 12.27 -13.33
N ILE A 115 4.30 12.86 -12.29
CA ILE A 115 4.81 14.24 -12.29
C ILE A 115 6.33 14.23 -12.42
N GLN A 116 6.84 14.90 -13.46
CA GLN A 116 8.28 15.09 -13.67
C GLN A 116 8.84 16.23 -12.80
N SER A 117 8.11 17.32 -12.75
CA SER A 117 8.52 18.51 -12.00
C SER A 117 7.32 19.26 -11.47
N VAL A 118 7.51 19.87 -10.32
CA VAL A 118 6.55 20.79 -9.70
C VAL A 118 7.27 22.02 -9.21
N ARG A 119 6.62 23.19 -9.35
CA ARG A 119 7.03 24.46 -8.79
C ARG A 119 5.83 25.15 -8.19
N ILE A 120 5.95 25.61 -6.96
CA ILE A 120 4.91 26.36 -6.27
C ILE A 120 5.38 27.80 -6.14
N GLU A 121 4.62 28.72 -6.70
CA GLU A 121 4.83 30.15 -6.61
C GLU A 121 3.76 30.76 -5.72
N THR A 122 4.13 31.77 -4.92
CA THR A 122 3.26 32.46 -3.96
C THR A 122 3.13 33.93 -4.33
N GLU A 123 1.90 34.43 -4.34
CA GLU A 123 1.62 35.86 -4.44
C GLU A 123 0.94 36.30 -3.14
N TYR A 124 1.50 37.33 -2.49
CA TYR A 124 0.99 37.86 -1.24
C TYR A 124 0.09 39.05 -1.53
N GLY A 125 -1.10 39.06 -0.97
CA GLY A 125 -2.01 40.19 -1.04
C GLY A 125 -1.85 41.16 0.15
N ASP A 126 -2.68 42.19 0.20
CA ASP A 126 -2.70 43.17 1.29
C ASP A 126 -3.28 42.54 2.57
N ILE A 127 -2.81 43.00 3.73
CA ILE A 127 -3.25 42.53 5.04
C ILE A 127 -4.75 42.81 5.21
N ASP A 128 -5.50 41.79 5.54
CA ASP A 128 -6.93 41.92 5.79
C ASP A 128 -7.23 42.55 7.17
N SER A 129 -8.52 42.85 7.43
CA SER A 129 -8.99 43.41 8.71
C SER A 129 -8.72 42.55 9.94
N GLN A 130 -8.33 41.28 9.75
CA GLN A 130 -7.99 40.30 10.79
C GLN A 130 -6.47 40.17 10.98
N SER A 131 -5.66 41.04 10.38
CA SER A 131 -4.19 40.97 10.37
C SER A 131 -3.66 39.65 9.71
N VAL A 132 -4.39 39.13 8.74
CA VAL A 132 -4.01 37.93 7.98
C VAL A 132 -3.66 38.35 6.54
N ILE A 133 -2.50 37.91 6.06
CA ILE A 133 -2.07 38.11 4.69
C ILE A 133 -2.65 36.98 3.81
N PRO A 134 -3.51 37.30 2.82
CA PRO A 134 -3.99 36.30 1.87
C PRO A 134 -2.86 35.92 0.92
N VAL A 135 -2.77 34.60 0.65
CA VAL A 135 -1.74 34.05 -0.23
C VAL A 135 -2.43 33.28 -1.36
N VAL A 136 -2.10 33.64 -2.59
CA VAL A 136 -2.52 32.91 -3.79
C VAL A 136 -1.37 31.99 -4.21
N LEU A 137 -1.69 30.71 -4.43
CA LEU A 137 -0.72 29.71 -4.89
C LEU A 137 -0.87 29.46 -6.39
N THR A 138 0.23 29.50 -7.12
CA THR A 138 0.31 28.98 -8.49
C THR A 138 1.16 27.71 -8.51
N VAL A 139 0.52 26.57 -8.77
CA VAL A 139 1.16 25.26 -8.83
C VAL A 139 1.41 24.89 -10.29
N ALA A 140 2.65 25.05 -10.74
CA ALA A 140 3.09 24.68 -12.08
C ALA A 140 3.61 23.23 -12.10
N ILE A 141 3.02 22.37 -12.93
CA ILE A 141 3.33 20.94 -13.01
C ILE A 141 3.65 20.56 -14.44
N THR A 142 4.61 19.66 -14.59
CA THR A 142 4.94 19.03 -15.87
C THR A 142 4.86 17.50 -15.69
N ASP A 143 4.06 16.84 -16.54
CA ASP A 143 3.93 15.38 -16.54
C ASP A 143 5.20 14.71 -17.07
N THR A 144 5.45 13.49 -16.61
CA THR A 144 6.47 12.61 -17.17
C THR A 144 5.85 11.61 -18.14
N TRP A 145 6.70 10.78 -18.75
CA TRP A 145 6.25 9.61 -19.51
C TRP A 145 5.68 8.57 -18.54
N ASN A 146 4.42 8.19 -18.73
CA ASN A 146 3.66 7.40 -17.75
C ASN A 146 3.47 5.94 -18.15
N PHE A 147 3.72 5.57 -19.43
CA PHE A 147 3.51 4.22 -19.90
C PHE A 147 4.81 3.39 -19.80
N ILE A 148 4.72 2.24 -19.12
CA ILE A 148 5.83 1.31 -18.92
C ILE A 148 5.39 -0.09 -19.32
N VAL A 149 6.28 -0.81 -20.00
CA VAL A 149 6.14 -2.23 -20.33
C VAL A 149 7.38 -2.95 -19.82
N VAL A 150 7.17 -3.96 -18.96
CA VAL A 150 8.26 -4.72 -18.37
C VAL A 150 8.04 -6.22 -18.61
N PRO A 151 8.91 -6.90 -19.36
CA PRO A 151 8.92 -8.35 -19.39
C PRO A 151 9.51 -8.89 -18.09
N TYR A 152 8.80 -9.86 -17.50
CA TYR A 152 9.19 -10.50 -16.24
C TYR A 152 9.17 -12.02 -16.41
N PRO A 153 10.30 -12.63 -16.83
CA PRO A 153 10.45 -14.08 -16.81
C PRO A 153 10.68 -14.56 -15.38
N SER A 154 10.02 -15.62 -14.98
CA SER A 154 10.24 -16.29 -13.70
C SER A 154 10.19 -17.79 -13.87
N PHE A 155 10.92 -18.49 -13.05
CA PHE A 155 10.90 -19.95 -12.96
C PHE A 155 10.76 -20.34 -11.49
N ASP A 156 9.82 -21.21 -11.23
CA ASP A 156 9.59 -21.77 -9.92
C ASP A 156 9.41 -23.28 -10.06
N SER A 157 10.09 -24.05 -9.20
CA SER A 157 10.06 -25.49 -9.25
C SER A 157 8.66 -26.10 -9.03
N ASN A 158 7.67 -25.34 -8.52
CA ASN A 158 6.29 -25.82 -8.35
C ASN A 158 5.33 -25.35 -9.44
N SER A 159 5.57 -24.15 -10.00
CA SER A 159 4.68 -23.54 -10.98
C SER A 159 5.25 -23.57 -12.41
N GLY A 160 6.49 -24.05 -12.56
CA GLY A 160 7.15 -24.12 -13.85
C GLY A 160 7.66 -22.76 -14.36
N PHE A 161 7.82 -22.65 -15.69
CA PHE A 161 8.22 -21.42 -16.34
C PHE A 161 7.02 -20.48 -16.52
N GLN A 162 7.21 -19.22 -16.18
CA GLN A 162 6.23 -18.15 -16.42
C GLN A 162 6.92 -16.96 -17.10
N LEU A 163 6.31 -16.47 -18.16
CA LEU A 163 6.66 -15.18 -18.77
C LEU A 163 5.49 -14.22 -18.58
N LYS A 164 5.71 -13.15 -17.83
CA LYS A 164 4.73 -12.09 -17.59
C LYS A 164 5.17 -10.81 -18.29
N LEU A 165 4.29 -10.22 -19.08
CA LEU A 165 4.47 -8.89 -19.65
C LEU A 165 3.55 -7.94 -18.86
N LYS A 166 4.14 -7.10 -18.02
CA LYS A 166 3.43 -6.07 -17.25
C LYS A 166 3.42 -4.78 -18.07
N MET A 167 2.24 -4.23 -18.28
CA MET A 167 2.02 -2.94 -18.92
C MET A 167 1.28 -2.03 -17.95
N GLN A 168 1.78 -0.82 -17.76
CA GLN A 168 1.14 0.14 -16.87
C GLN A 168 1.25 1.55 -17.41
N ASP A 169 0.11 2.23 -17.48
CA ASP A 169 0.04 3.68 -17.63
C ASP A 169 -0.32 4.29 -16.28
N PHE A 170 0.59 5.05 -15.68
CA PHE A 170 0.43 5.63 -14.34
C PHE A 170 -0.50 6.84 -14.29
N ASN A 171 -0.91 7.37 -15.43
CA ASN A 171 -1.77 8.54 -15.52
C ASN A 171 -2.84 8.36 -16.60
N PHE A 172 -3.50 7.22 -16.58
CA PHE A 172 -4.52 6.90 -17.57
C PHE A 172 -5.58 7.98 -17.68
N ALA A 173 -5.78 8.48 -18.90
CA ALA A 173 -6.71 9.58 -19.19
C ALA A 173 -6.48 10.86 -18.34
N GLY A 174 -5.30 11.07 -17.76
CA GLY A 174 -4.98 12.22 -16.91
C GLY A 174 -5.59 12.17 -15.52
N THR A 175 -5.98 11.00 -15.05
CA THR A 175 -6.71 10.81 -13.78
C THR A 175 -5.80 10.51 -12.59
N LEU A 176 -4.49 10.39 -12.79
CA LEU A 176 -3.52 9.91 -11.81
C LEU A 176 -3.84 8.51 -11.27
N GLN A 177 -4.75 7.80 -11.94
CA GLN A 177 -5.05 6.40 -11.67
C GLN A 177 -4.37 5.53 -12.72
N PRO A 178 -3.78 4.40 -12.31
CA PRO A 178 -3.11 3.54 -13.25
C PRO A 178 -4.10 2.70 -14.07
N LEU A 179 -3.83 2.58 -15.37
CA LEU A 179 -4.30 1.47 -16.18
C LEU A 179 -3.26 0.37 -16.07
N LYS A 180 -3.64 -0.80 -15.59
CA LYS A 180 -2.76 -1.98 -15.46
C LYS A 180 -3.23 -3.05 -16.44
N ALA A 181 -2.30 -3.58 -17.24
CA ALA A 181 -2.56 -4.71 -18.10
C ALA A 181 -1.43 -5.73 -17.96
N ASP A 182 -1.79 -6.98 -17.74
CA ASP A 182 -0.85 -8.09 -17.64
C ASP A 182 -1.16 -9.11 -18.73
N LEU A 183 -0.12 -9.61 -19.39
CA LEU A 183 -0.17 -10.80 -20.23
C LEU A 183 0.74 -11.84 -19.59
N VAL A 184 0.24 -13.02 -19.32
CA VAL A 184 0.99 -14.09 -18.66
C VAL A 184 0.90 -15.36 -19.48
N TYR A 185 2.04 -15.93 -19.81
CA TYR A 185 2.17 -17.29 -20.29
C TYR A 185 2.83 -18.13 -19.21
N ARG A 186 2.24 -19.27 -18.89
CA ARG A 186 2.78 -20.24 -17.92
C ARG A 186 2.79 -21.63 -18.53
N SER A 187 3.89 -22.33 -18.34
CA SER A 187 3.98 -23.77 -18.56
C SER A 187 4.16 -24.46 -17.21
N THR A 188 3.20 -25.30 -16.83
CA THR A 188 3.23 -26.02 -15.56
C THR A 188 4.09 -27.29 -15.66
N GLU A 189 4.46 -27.90 -14.53
CA GLU A 189 5.18 -29.17 -14.50
C GLU A 189 4.42 -30.35 -15.18
N THR A 190 3.10 -30.21 -15.29
CA THR A 190 2.24 -31.20 -15.99
C THR A 190 2.09 -30.92 -17.48
N ASP A 191 3.00 -30.13 -18.08
CA ASP A 191 2.94 -29.67 -19.47
C ASP A 191 1.65 -28.94 -19.86
N GLN A 192 0.86 -28.50 -18.88
CA GLN A 192 -0.29 -27.66 -19.13
C GLN A 192 0.17 -26.23 -19.42
N GLN A 193 -0.23 -25.74 -20.59
CA GLN A 193 0.04 -24.38 -20.99
C GLN A 193 -1.14 -23.51 -20.61
N ILE A 194 -0.87 -22.40 -19.91
CA ILE A 194 -1.87 -21.45 -19.46
C ILE A 194 -1.50 -20.07 -20.00
N PHE A 195 -2.43 -19.44 -20.67
CA PHE A 195 -2.37 -18.05 -21.09
C PHE A 195 -3.40 -17.25 -20.28
N SER A 196 -2.98 -16.13 -19.70
CA SER A 196 -3.92 -15.21 -19.05
C SER A 196 -3.64 -13.76 -19.43
N SER A 197 -4.73 -12.99 -19.50
CA SER A 197 -4.67 -11.55 -19.68
C SER A 197 -5.58 -10.88 -18.67
N SER A 198 -5.12 -9.77 -18.10
CA SER A 198 -5.93 -8.95 -17.23
C SER A 198 -5.78 -7.47 -17.58
N LEU A 199 -6.86 -6.72 -17.39
CA LEU A 199 -6.93 -5.27 -17.58
C LEU A 199 -7.71 -4.66 -16.42
N ASN A 200 -7.12 -3.68 -15.74
CA ASN A 200 -7.76 -3.01 -14.61
C ASN A 200 -7.53 -1.50 -14.73
N PHE A 201 -8.57 -0.72 -14.50
CA PHE A 201 -8.47 0.72 -14.42
C PHE A 201 -9.57 1.32 -13.56
N ALA A 202 -9.31 2.49 -13.00
CA ALA A 202 -10.28 3.25 -12.24
C ALA A 202 -10.34 4.70 -12.76
N LEU A 203 -11.54 5.29 -12.81
CA LEU A 203 -11.76 6.65 -13.28
C LEU A 203 -12.44 7.48 -12.19
N PRO A 204 -11.73 8.41 -11.53
CA PRO A 204 -12.30 9.32 -10.57
C PRO A 204 -13.01 10.48 -11.28
N PHE A 205 -14.21 10.80 -10.83
CA PHE A 205 -14.96 11.96 -11.27
C PHE A 205 -15.78 12.55 -10.13
N ARG A 206 -16.35 13.74 -10.34
CA ARG A 206 -17.14 14.43 -9.33
C ARG A 206 -18.55 14.70 -9.85
N LEU A 207 -19.54 14.45 -9.01
CA LEU A 207 -20.94 14.80 -9.24
C LEU A 207 -21.48 15.58 -8.04
N GLY A 208 -21.63 16.90 -8.22
CA GLY A 208 -22.02 17.79 -7.13
C GLY A 208 -21.03 17.73 -5.96
N ALA A 209 -21.52 17.39 -4.77
CA ALA A 209 -20.73 17.25 -3.55
C ALA A 209 -20.07 15.86 -3.39
N PHE A 210 -20.37 14.92 -4.28
CA PHE A 210 -19.88 13.55 -4.19
C PHE A 210 -18.69 13.33 -5.09
N ASN A 211 -17.70 12.60 -4.58
CA ASN A 211 -16.61 12.03 -5.36
C ASN A 211 -17.02 10.62 -5.76
N LEU A 212 -16.87 10.29 -7.02
CA LEU A 212 -17.18 9.01 -7.59
C LEU A 212 -15.91 8.37 -8.14
N LEU A 213 -15.79 7.05 -7.95
CA LEU A 213 -14.73 6.26 -8.55
C LEU A 213 -15.40 5.11 -9.33
N TRP A 214 -15.26 5.13 -10.64
CA TRP A 214 -15.70 4.03 -11.51
C TRP A 214 -14.51 3.09 -11.71
N ASP A 215 -14.67 1.87 -11.25
CA ASP A 215 -13.66 0.82 -11.35
C ASP A 215 -14.10 -0.23 -12.38
N SER A 216 -13.15 -0.76 -13.16
CA SER A 216 -13.39 -1.77 -14.17
C SER A 216 -12.25 -2.77 -14.21
N SER A 217 -12.61 -4.04 -14.30
CA SER A 217 -11.69 -5.15 -14.40
C SER A 217 -12.12 -6.12 -15.51
N PHE A 218 -11.14 -6.64 -16.21
CA PHE A 218 -11.31 -7.71 -17.16
C PHE A 218 -10.22 -8.74 -16.95
N GLN A 219 -10.58 -10.01 -16.91
CA GLN A 219 -9.61 -11.11 -16.83
C GLN A 219 -10.06 -12.26 -17.72
N ILE A 220 -9.13 -12.81 -18.46
CA ILE A 220 -9.31 -14.07 -19.20
C ILE A 220 -8.16 -15.02 -18.82
N VAL A 221 -8.50 -16.26 -18.53
CA VAL A 221 -7.56 -17.35 -18.29
C VAL A 221 -7.92 -18.50 -19.22
N TYR A 222 -6.98 -18.87 -20.08
CA TYR A 222 -7.13 -19.97 -21.01
C TYR A 222 -6.07 -21.04 -20.71
N ALA A 223 -6.49 -22.16 -20.15
CA ALA A 223 -5.68 -23.35 -20.05
C ALA A 223 -5.89 -24.19 -21.33
N PHE A 224 -4.79 -24.63 -21.95
CA PHE A 224 -4.87 -25.36 -23.20
C PHE A 224 -5.74 -26.62 -23.07
N LYS A 225 -6.69 -26.81 -23.99
CA LYS A 225 -7.73 -27.86 -23.97
C LYS A 225 -8.85 -27.67 -22.93
N GLU A 226 -8.92 -26.53 -22.25
CA GLU A 226 -10.02 -26.19 -21.36
C GLU A 226 -10.82 -25.00 -21.91
N GLU A 227 -12.06 -24.84 -21.44
CA GLU A 227 -12.84 -23.66 -21.76
C GLU A 227 -12.24 -22.41 -21.10
N PRO A 228 -12.18 -21.26 -21.79
CA PRO A 228 -11.65 -20.05 -21.20
C PRO A 228 -12.51 -19.57 -20.02
N LYS A 229 -11.86 -19.23 -18.90
CA LYS A 229 -12.49 -18.53 -17.79
C LYS A 229 -12.41 -17.02 -18.07
N ILE A 230 -13.53 -16.34 -17.94
CA ILE A 230 -13.61 -14.89 -18.17
C ILE A 230 -14.31 -14.23 -16.98
N ASN A 231 -13.69 -13.18 -16.46
CA ASN A 231 -14.28 -12.34 -15.44
C ASN A 231 -14.35 -10.90 -15.95
N ILE A 232 -15.52 -10.30 -15.88
CA ILE A 232 -15.79 -8.91 -16.30
C ILE A 232 -16.42 -8.18 -15.12
N GLY A 233 -15.65 -7.30 -14.49
CA GLY A 233 -16.08 -6.53 -13.35
C GLY A 233 -16.29 -5.06 -13.73
N THR A 234 -17.28 -4.44 -13.12
CA THR A 234 -17.44 -2.99 -13.13
C THR A 234 -18.04 -2.56 -11.81
N GLY A 235 -17.61 -1.42 -11.28
CA GLY A 235 -18.07 -0.97 -9.99
C GLY A 235 -18.11 0.54 -9.87
N LEU A 236 -18.86 1.00 -8.90
CA LEU A 236 -18.95 2.41 -8.56
C LEU A 236 -18.81 2.59 -7.06
N GLU A 237 -17.83 3.39 -6.65
CA GLU A 237 -17.76 3.93 -5.30
C GLU A 237 -18.26 5.37 -5.30
N VAL A 238 -19.12 5.70 -4.37
CA VAL A 238 -19.60 7.05 -4.09
C VAL A 238 -19.10 7.46 -2.72
N SER A 239 -18.38 8.56 -2.64
CA SER A 239 -17.84 9.06 -1.38
C SER A 239 -18.15 10.54 -1.17
N HIS A 240 -18.36 10.90 0.10
CA HIS A 240 -18.57 12.27 0.54
C HIS A 240 -17.66 12.61 1.70
N LYS A 241 -16.98 13.76 1.60
CA LYS A 241 -16.13 14.29 2.65
C LYS A 241 -16.91 15.35 3.43
N PHE A 242 -17.34 15.00 4.65
CA PHE A 242 -18.12 15.91 5.50
C PHE A 242 -17.27 17.04 6.10
N ASN A 243 -16.03 16.70 6.44
CA ASN A 243 -15.05 17.66 6.95
C ASN A 243 -13.62 17.13 6.70
N ARG A 244 -12.61 17.85 7.20
CA ARG A 244 -11.19 17.46 7.05
C ARG A 244 -10.88 16.08 7.66
N ARG A 245 -11.61 15.68 8.72
CA ARG A 245 -11.31 14.48 9.51
C ARG A 245 -12.19 13.28 9.16
N PHE A 246 -13.34 13.49 8.53
CA PHE A 246 -14.33 12.44 8.34
C PHE A 246 -14.86 12.40 6.92
N SER A 247 -14.85 11.21 6.34
CA SER A 247 -15.50 10.91 5.07
C SER A 247 -16.25 9.58 5.15
N LEU A 248 -17.18 9.37 4.24
CA LEU A 248 -17.96 8.15 4.11
C LEU A 248 -17.96 7.72 2.66
N ALA A 249 -17.77 6.43 2.40
CA ALA A 249 -17.79 5.86 1.08
C ALA A 249 -18.64 4.59 1.04
N PHE A 250 -19.39 4.42 -0.05
CA PHE A 250 -20.15 3.23 -0.37
C PHE A 250 -19.75 2.75 -1.76
N GLY A 251 -19.59 1.45 -1.93
CA GLY A 251 -19.25 0.87 -3.23
C GLY A 251 -20.07 -0.35 -3.55
N LEU A 252 -20.37 -0.51 -4.84
CA LEU A 252 -21.01 -1.68 -5.43
C LEU A 252 -20.15 -2.18 -6.58
N PHE A 253 -19.72 -3.43 -6.54
CA PHE A 253 -18.89 -4.09 -7.54
C PHE A 253 -19.53 -5.42 -7.95
N PRO A 254 -20.32 -5.46 -9.03
CA PRO A 254 -20.69 -6.69 -9.71
C PRO A 254 -19.58 -7.13 -10.68
N GLU A 255 -19.34 -8.43 -10.72
CA GLU A 255 -18.44 -9.09 -11.67
C GLU A 255 -19.18 -10.27 -12.30
N LEU A 256 -19.28 -10.31 -13.62
CA LEU A 256 -19.75 -11.47 -14.37
C LEU A 256 -18.63 -12.49 -14.48
N ALA A 257 -18.84 -13.68 -13.94
CA ALA A 257 -17.96 -14.82 -14.05
C ALA A 257 -18.51 -15.82 -15.07
N ILE A 258 -17.66 -16.19 -16.02
CA ILE A 258 -17.97 -17.16 -17.08
C ILE A 258 -16.98 -18.31 -16.97
N ASN A 259 -17.48 -19.53 -16.85
CA ASN A 259 -16.69 -20.76 -16.66
C ASN A 259 -15.75 -20.72 -15.45
N ASP A 260 -15.93 -19.77 -14.52
CA ASP A 260 -15.12 -19.69 -13.31
C ASP A 260 -15.76 -20.53 -12.21
N ARG A 261 -15.22 -21.71 -12.00
CA ARG A 261 -15.69 -22.68 -11.00
C ARG A 261 -14.88 -22.61 -9.70
N SER A 262 -13.98 -21.65 -9.61
CA SER A 262 -13.19 -21.45 -8.41
C SER A 262 -14.05 -20.83 -7.31
N SER A 263 -13.99 -21.39 -6.11
CA SER A 263 -14.60 -20.82 -4.91
C SER A 263 -13.84 -19.57 -4.40
N SER A 264 -12.88 -19.08 -5.17
CA SER A 264 -12.07 -17.93 -4.78
C SER A 264 -12.97 -16.71 -4.61
N GLN A 265 -12.90 -16.13 -3.42
CA GLN A 265 -13.46 -14.83 -3.13
C GLN A 265 -12.98 -13.86 -4.20
N MET A 266 -13.89 -12.99 -4.64
CA MET A 266 -13.60 -11.88 -5.52
C MET A 266 -12.25 -11.25 -5.13
N SER A 267 -11.26 -11.39 -5.98
CA SER A 267 -10.03 -10.62 -5.84
C SER A 267 -10.40 -9.17 -6.10
N VAL A 268 -10.79 -8.49 -5.03
CA VAL A 268 -10.83 -7.03 -5.08
C VAL A 268 -9.43 -6.63 -5.46
N VAL A 269 -9.30 -5.96 -6.59
CA VAL A 269 -8.12 -5.14 -6.84
C VAL A 269 -8.10 -4.20 -5.65
N ASP A 270 -7.27 -4.53 -4.66
CA ASP A 270 -6.99 -3.63 -3.56
C ASP A 270 -6.38 -2.40 -4.24
N THR A 271 -7.20 -1.37 -4.41
CA THR A 271 -6.76 -0.04 -4.85
C THR A 271 -5.86 0.61 -3.80
N ASP A 272 -5.61 -0.12 -2.72
CA ASP A 272 -4.61 0.24 -1.74
C ASP A 272 -3.21 -0.14 -2.27
N ASP A 273 -2.75 0.69 -3.22
CA ASP A 273 -1.41 0.69 -3.82
C ASP A 273 -0.30 1.06 -2.79
N SER A 274 -0.64 1.04 -1.49
CA SER A 274 0.35 1.06 -0.41
C SER A 274 1.24 -0.20 -0.42
N ARG A 275 0.91 -1.19 -1.25
CA ARG A 275 1.78 -2.30 -1.66
C ARG A 275 2.57 -2.01 -2.93
N GLU A 276 2.87 -0.76 -3.27
CA GLU A 276 4.05 -0.52 -4.07
C GLU A 276 5.26 -1.01 -3.27
N GLY A 277 5.30 -2.33 -3.20
CA GLY A 277 6.37 -3.09 -2.60
C GLY A 277 7.69 -2.68 -3.21
N VAL A 278 8.72 -2.92 -2.51
CA VAL A 278 10.11 -3.01 -2.99
C VAL A 278 10.09 -3.60 -4.40
N PRO A 279 10.70 -2.93 -5.41
CA PRO A 279 10.81 -3.51 -6.74
C PRO A 279 11.44 -4.90 -6.61
N GLY A 280 10.68 -5.95 -6.94
CA GLY A 280 11.10 -7.34 -6.79
C GLY A 280 10.27 -8.18 -5.80
N LEU A 281 9.35 -7.59 -5.03
CA LEU A 281 8.49 -8.32 -4.09
C LEU A 281 7.01 -8.33 -4.52
N ASP A 282 6.75 -8.28 -5.81
CA ASP A 282 5.47 -8.76 -6.33
C ASP A 282 5.49 -10.29 -6.22
N VAL A 283 5.24 -10.81 -5.04
CA VAL A 283 4.81 -12.19 -4.92
C VAL A 283 3.43 -12.22 -5.55
N PRO A 284 3.23 -12.91 -6.69
CA PRO A 284 1.90 -13.08 -7.23
C PRO A 284 1.07 -13.70 -6.10
N VAL A 285 -0.05 -13.06 -5.73
CA VAL A 285 -1.09 -13.76 -4.98
C VAL A 285 -1.61 -14.81 -5.96
N GLU A 286 -0.94 -15.94 -5.98
CA GLU A 286 -1.31 -17.07 -6.79
C GLU A 286 -2.62 -17.59 -6.23
N GLN A 287 -3.69 -17.34 -6.96
CA GLN A 287 -4.94 -18.05 -6.74
C GLN A 287 -4.60 -19.52 -6.84
N THR A 288 -4.69 -20.22 -5.71
CA THR A 288 -4.47 -21.65 -5.68
C THR A 288 -5.59 -22.33 -6.41
N GLU A 289 -5.38 -22.63 -7.67
CA GLU A 289 -6.09 -23.72 -8.27
C GLU A 289 -5.58 -25.01 -7.60
N THR A 290 -6.37 -25.54 -6.68
CA THR A 290 -6.22 -26.94 -6.32
C THR A 290 -6.37 -27.73 -7.61
N ALA A 291 -5.29 -28.41 -8.03
CA ALA A 291 -5.30 -29.31 -9.16
C ALA A 291 -6.50 -30.25 -9.00
N ARG A 292 -7.51 -30.09 -9.86
CA ARG A 292 -8.65 -31.02 -9.89
C ARG A 292 -8.22 -32.25 -10.68
N PRO A 293 -8.66 -33.45 -10.27
CA PRO A 293 -8.42 -34.61 -11.08
C PRO A 293 -9.06 -34.42 -12.47
N HIS A 294 -8.28 -34.65 -13.51
CA HIS A 294 -8.74 -34.67 -14.88
C HIS A 294 -9.97 -35.59 -15.00
N GLY A 295 -11.09 -35.06 -15.54
CA GLY A 295 -12.19 -35.93 -15.99
C GLY A 295 -13.56 -35.72 -15.34
N LEU A 296 -13.73 -34.79 -14.41
CA LEU A 296 -15.07 -34.40 -13.97
C LEU A 296 -15.66 -33.41 -14.95
N GLY A 297 -16.39 -33.91 -15.93
CA GLY A 297 -17.25 -33.10 -16.76
C GLY A 297 -18.15 -32.19 -15.92
N TYR A 298 -18.73 -31.17 -16.55
CA TYR A 298 -19.61 -30.19 -15.91
C TYR A 298 -20.64 -30.90 -15.00
N LEU A 299 -20.37 -30.90 -13.68
CA LEU A 299 -21.34 -31.43 -12.71
C LEU A 299 -22.60 -30.53 -12.67
N TYR A 300 -22.47 -29.27 -13.04
CA TYR A 300 -23.58 -28.30 -13.07
C TYR A 300 -23.38 -27.35 -14.26
N PRO A 301 -23.92 -27.68 -15.45
CA PRO A 301 -23.82 -26.80 -16.62
C PRO A 301 -24.50 -25.46 -16.41
N ASP A 302 -25.48 -25.37 -15.50
CA ASP A 302 -26.23 -24.15 -15.21
C ASP A 302 -25.42 -23.08 -14.45
N ASP A 303 -24.34 -23.48 -13.76
CA ASP A 303 -23.43 -22.54 -13.08
C ASP A 303 -22.31 -21.99 -13.99
N ARG A 304 -22.49 -22.08 -15.30
CA ARG A 304 -21.54 -21.56 -16.27
C ARG A 304 -21.41 -20.03 -16.20
N TYR A 305 -22.48 -19.35 -15.85
CA TYR A 305 -22.59 -17.90 -15.76
C TYR A 305 -23.16 -17.52 -14.40
N TYR A 306 -22.42 -16.72 -13.66
CA TYR A 306 -22.91 -16.18 -12.40
C TYR A 306 -22.27 -14.82 -12.11
N PHE A 307 -22.87 -14.08 -11.21
CA PHE A 307 -22.36 -12.80 -10.74
C PHE A 307 -21.69 -12.97 -9.38
N LYS A 308 -20.49 -12.44 -9.25
CA LYS A 308 -19.86 -12.14 -7.97
C LYS A 308 -20.21 -10.69 -7.64
N THR A 309 -20.69 -10.42 -6.44
CA THR A 309 -21.08 -9.06 -6.06
C THR A 309 -20.46 -8.71 -4.72
N LYS A 310 -19.90 -7.51 -4.64
CA LYS A 310 -19.42 -6.90 -3.41
C LYS A 310 -20.10 -5.58 -3.18
N LEU A 311 -20.77 -5.46 -2.04
CA LEU A 311 -21.23 -4.21 -1.47
C LEU A 311 -20.32 -3.86 -0.31
N TYR A 312 -19.89 -2.61 -0.18
CA TYR A 312 -19.13 -2.20 0.98
C TYR A 312 -19.44 -0.76 1.41
N ALA A 313 -19.18 -0.50 2.68
CA ALA A 313 -19.14 0.83 3.24
C ALA A 313 -17.87 0.99 4.06
N ARG A 314 -17.26 2.19 4.00
CA ARG A 314 -16.09 2.54 4.81
C ARG A 314 -16.19 3.99 5.27
N ALA A 315 -15.70 4.26 6.48
CA ALA A 315 -15.77 5.56 7.10
C ALA A 315 -14.40 5.99 7.67
N PRO A 316 -13.45 6.46 6.83
CA PRO A 316 -12.17 6.95 7.28
C PRO A 316 -12.33 8.15 8.22
N VAL A 317 -11.71 8.07 9.42
CA VAL A 317 -11.68 9.11 10.44
C VAL A 317 -10.22 9.44 10.75
N MET A 318 -9.78 10.64 10.41
CA MET A 318 -8.47 11.12 10.80
C MET A 318 -8.48 11.49 12.29
N ILE A 319 -7.74 10.73 13.10
CA ILE A 319 -7.63 10.94 14.54
C ILE A 319 -6.72 12.15 14.82
N THR A 320 -5.51 12.12 14.27
CA THR A 320 -4.51 13.17 14.47
C THR A 320 -3.47 13.16 13.35
N GLU A 321 -2.75 14.25 13.21
CA GLU A 321 -1.53 14.32 12.39
C GLU A 321 -0.32 14.06 13.28
N VAL A 322 0.50 13.08 12.92
CA VAL A 322 1.75 12.79 13.61
C VAL A 322 2.88 13.45 12.83
N LYS A 323 3.58 14.37 13.49
CA LYS A 323 4.68 15.13 12.88
C LYS A 323 5.69 14.18 12.21
N ASN A 324 6.02 14.41 10.97
CA ASN A 324 6.93 13.63 10.12
C ASN A 324 6.45 12.24 9.69
N PHE A 325 5.33 11.72 10.20
CA PHE A 325 4.83 10.37 9.92
C PHE A 325 3.47 10.34 9.20
N GLY A 326 2.81 11.50 9.05
CA GLY A 326 1.53 11.60 8.35
C GLY A 326 0.32 11.53 9.26
N SER A 327 -0.84 11.27 8.68
CA SER A 327 -2.11 11.23 9.42
C SER A 327 -2.38 9.84 9.97
N LEU A 328 -2.72 9.77 11.25
CA LEU A 328 -3.26 8.57 11.88
C LEU A 328 -4.75 8.48 11.55
N VAL A 329 -5.13 7.47 10.77
CA VAL A 329 -6.50 7.27 10.28
C VAL A 329 -7.06 5.97 10.81
N TRP A 330 -8.24 6.03 11.41
CA TRP A 330 -9.05 4.87 11.76
C TRP A 330 -10.15 4.69 10.72
N THR A 331 -10.23 3.50 10.12
CA THR A 331 -11.18 3.18 9.06
C THR A 331 -12.01 1.97 9.46
N PRO A 332 -13.20 2.15 10.07
CA PRO A 332 -14.18 1.10 10.15
C PRO A 332 -14.74 0.80 8.75
N SER A 333 -14.98 -0.47 8.49
CA SER A 333 -15.51 -0.93 7.22
C SER A 333 -16.44 -2.12 7.40
N MET A 334 -17.39 -2.26 6.49
CA MET A 334 -18.25 -3.43 6.36
C MET A 334 -18.41 -3.80 4.89
N SER A 335 -18.57 -5.08 4.60
CA SER A 335 -18.85 -5.54 3.25
C SER A 335 -19.72 -6.78 3.26
N LEU A 336 -20.56 -6.89 2.24
CA LEU A 336 -21.32 -8.08 1.90
C LEU A 336 -20.80 -8.57 0.54
N THR A 337 -20.31 -9.79 0.50
CA THR A 337 -19.80 -10.41 -0.74
C THR A 337 -20.53 -11.72 -0.98
N GLY A 338 -20.84 -12.01 -2.23
CA GLY A 338 -21.47 -13.27 -2.56
C GLY A 338 -21.66 -13.50 -4.04
N ASN A 339 -21.95 -14.73 -4.37
CA ASN A 339 -22.24 -15.16 -5.73
C ASN A 339 -23.75 -15.37 -5.89
N TRP A 340 -24.28 -15.03 -7.06
CA TRP A 340 -25.67 -15.27 -7.42
C TRP A 340 -25.85 -15.44 -8.93
N ALA A 341 -26.89 -16.13 -9.34
CA ALA A 341 -27.31 -16.28 -10.72
C ALA A 341 -28.83 -16.12 -10.79
N PHE A 342 -29.36 -15.75 -11.96
CA PHE A 342 -30.81 -15.56 -12.13
C PHE A 342 -31.58 -16.87 -11.91
N ASP A 343 -31.01 -18.00 -12.35
CA ASP A 343 -31.60 -19.32 -12.19
C ASP A 343 -31.18 -20.04 -10.90
N GLY A 344 -30.50 -19.30 -10.01
CA GLY A 344 -29.90 -19.83 -8.80
C GLY A 344 -28.59 -20.56 -9.06
N ILE A 345 -27.75 -20.68 -8.03
CA ILE A 345 -26.49 -21.41 -8.07
C ILE A 345 -26.72 -22.82 -7.53
N GLN A 346 -26.33 -23.85 -8.27
CA GLN A 346 -26.49 -25.25 -7.91
C GLN A 346 -25.27 -25.78 -7.15
N ALA A 347 -24.06 -25.43 -7.60
CA ALA A 347 -22.81 -25.91 -7.00
C ALA A 347 -22.57 -25.32 -5.60
N ASP A 348 -22.47 -26.19 -4.59
CA ASP A 348 -22.33 -25.78 -3.19
C ASP A 348 -21.07 -24.96 -2.91
N ASN A 349 -19.99 -25.18 -3.67
CA ASN A 349 -18.76 -24.42 -3.56
C ASN A 349 -18.89 -22.97 -4.07
N LEU A 350 -19.90 -22.68 -4.90
CA LEU A 350 -20.19 -21.33 -5.40
C LEU A 350 -21.25 -20.62 -4.54
N LYS A 351 -22.03 -21.34 -3.74
CA LYS A 351 -22.97 -20.75 -2.77
C LYS A 351 -22.22 -20.11 -1.62
N ASN A 352 -21.60 -18.95 -1.88
CA ASN A 352 -20.76 -18.26 -0.91
C ASN A 352 -21.24 -16.82 -0.71
N TRP A 353 -21.96 -16.60 0.40
CA TRP A 353 -22.27 -15.27 0.88
C TRP A 353 -21.57 -15.06 2.22
N SER A 354 -20.91 -13.92 2.33
CA SER A 354 -20.22 -13.53 3.56
C SER A 354 -20.46 -12.07 3.89
N PHE A 355 -20.67 -11.80 5.16
CA PHE A 355 -20.67 -10.47 5.73
C PHE A 355 -19.34 -10.27 6.48
N ASN A 356 -18.63 -9.22 6.12
CA ASN A 356 -17.37 -8.86 6.76
C ASN A 356 -17.51 -7.49 7.39
N TRP A 357 -16.98 -7.37 8.57
CA TRP A 357 -16.89 -6.12 9.28
C TRP A 357 -15.48 -6.00 9.87
N GLY A 358 -14.91 -4.82 9.91
CA GLY A 358 -13.55 -4.66 10.42
C GLY A 358 -13.18 -3.22 10.73
N HIS A 359 -11.99 -3.08 11.30
CA HIS A 359 -11.37 -1.82 11.63
C HIS A 359 -9.92 -1.85 11.19
N THR A 360 -9.47 -0.76 10.61
CA THR A 360 -8.06 -0.56 10.29
C THR A 360 -7.60 0.76 10.87
N LEU A 361 -6.51 0.73 11.64
CA LEU A 361 -5.78 1.91 12.08
C LEU A 361 -4.50 1.99 11.25
N SER A 362 -4.31 3.07 10.52
CA SER A 362 -3.17 3.23 9.62
C SER A 362 -2.49 4.58 9.79
N LEU A 363 -1.19 4.58 9.58
CA LEU A 363 -0.33 5.76 9.57
C LEU A 363 0.72 5.53 8.51
N ALA A 364 0.83 6.41 7.53
CA ALA A 364 1.84 6.27 6.48
C ALA A 364 2.32 7.63 6.01
N ARG A 365 3.64 7.75 5.93
CA ARG A 365 4.32 8.80 5.19
C ARG A 365 5.60 8.22 4.61
N VAL A 366 5.60 7.99 3.32
CA VAL A 366 6.75 7.47 2.57
C VAL A 366 7.03 8.43 1.43
N ASN A 367 8.22 8.99 1.44
CA ASN A 367 8.70 9.94 0.43
C ASN A 367 9.74 9.26 -0.45
N TRP A 368 9.83 9.67 -1.70
CA TRP A 368 10.93 9.30 -2.57
C TRP A 368 12.08 10.30 -2.42
N THR A 369 13.28 9.80 -2.23
CA THR A 369 14.52 10.58 -2.20
C THR A 369 15.47 9.95 -3.20
N LEU A 370 15.62 10.57 -4.37
CA LEU A 370 16.24 9.93 -5.53
C LEU A 370 15.48 8.64 -5.87
N ASN A 371 16.15 7.50 -6.00
CA ASN A 371 15.54 6.19 -6.26
C ASN A 371 15.36 5.34 -5.00
N PHE A 372 15.44 5.96 -3.81
CA PHE A 372 15.20 5.30 -2.53
C PHE A 372 13.96 5.86 -1.83
N ARG A 373 13.32 5.04 -1.02
CA ARG A 373 12.23 5.47 -0.16
C ARG A 373 12.75 5.95 1.19
N LYS A 374 12.05 6.90 1.81
CA LYS A 374 12.29 7.38 3.17
C LYS A 374 10.96 7.53 3.88
N GLY A 375 10.84 6.90 5.05
CA GLY A 375 9.63 7.05 5.87
C GLY A 375 9.16 5.76 6.50
N LEU A 376 7.92 5.81 6.99
CA LEU A 376 7.30 4.74 7.76
C LEU A 376 5.88 4.52 7.28
N SER A 377 5.45 3.25 7.27
CA SER A 377 4.05 2.84 7.11
C SER A 377 3.70 1.85 8.21
N PHE A 378 2.59 2.10 8.90
CA PHE A 378 2.06 1.24 9.95
C PHE A 378 0.58 0.95 9.65
N SER A 379 0.15 -0.28 9.87
CA SER A 379 -1.24 -0.68 9.80
C SER A 379 -1.54 -1.72 10.88
N LEU A 380 -2.67 -1.54 11.55
CA LEU A 380 -3.23 -2.48 12.52
C LEU A 380 -4.68 -2.74 12.12
N GLY A 381 -5.02 -3.99 11.81
CA GLY A 381 -6.32 -4.39 11.33
C GLY A 381 -6.96 -5.48 12.19
N ASN A 382 -8.28 -5.43 12.24
CA ASN A 382 -9.10 -6.49 12.79
C ASN A 382 -10.26 -6.71 11.83
N THR A 383 -10.53 -7.97 11.48
CA THR A 383 -11.62 -8.33 10.57
C THR A 383 -12.41 -9.47 11.16
N TYR A 384 -13.74 -9.31 11.16
CA TYR A 384 -14.73 -10.34 11.47
C TYR A 384 -15.43 -10.71 10.17
N SER A 385 -15.51 -12.01 9.89
CA SER A 385 -16.19 -12.54 8.71
C SER A 385 -17.22 -13.56 9.16
N TYR A 386 -18.45 -13.40 8.70
CA TYR A 386 -19.52 -14.38 8.88
C TYR A 386 -19.91 -14.95 7.51
N GLN A 387 -19.78 -16.25 7.36
CA GLN A 387 -20.20 -16.97 6.15
C GLN A 387 -21.57 -17.56 6.35
N PHE A 388 -22.50 -17.30 5.43
CA PHE A 388 -23.89 -17.79 5.53
C PHE A 388 -23.96 -19.29 5.18
N TYR A 389 -23.01 -19.79 4.37
CA TYR A 389 -22.92 -21.16 3.91
C TYR A 389 -21.61 -21.80 4.39
N GLY A 390 -21.60 -23.13 4.49
CA GLY A 390 -20.42 -23.88 4.91
C GLY A 390 -20.44 -24.27 6.40
N LYS A 391 -19.46 -25.10 6.79
CA LYS A 391 -19.35 -25.64 8.15
C LYS A 391 -18.80 -24.63 9.15
N GLN A 392 -17.91 -23.75 8.68
CA GLN A 392 -17.28 -22.73 9.51
C GLN A 392 -17.88 -21.37 9.20
N LYS A 393 -18.74 -20.89 10.09
CA LYS A 393 -19.52 -19.67 9.88
C LYS A 393 -18.81 -18.40 10.31
N MET A 394 -17.91 -18.45 11.28
CA MET A 394 -17.21 -17.26 11.78
C MET A 394 -15.70 -17.40 11.58
N ASN A 395 -15.09 -16.30 11.16
CA ASN A 395 -13.66 -16.13 11.12
C ASN A 395 -13.30 -14.74 11.68
N THR A 396 -12.26 -14.66 12.49
CA THR A 396 -11.77 -13.41 13.05
C THR A 396 -10.27 -13.38 12.93
N GLY A 397 -9.75 -12.32 12.33
CA GLY A 397 -8.33 -12.10 12.13
C GLY A 397 -7.87 -10.76 12.67
N PHE A 398 -6.68 -10.77 13.27
CA PHE A 398 -5.92 -9.59 13.62
C PHE A 398 -4.67 -9.54 12.77
N THR A 399 -4.38 -8.39 12.20
CA THR A 399 -3.19 -8.16 11.39
C THR A 399 -2.48 -6.90 11.85
N ALA A 400 -1.16 -6.94 11.89
CA ALA A 400 -0.35 -5.76 12.10
C ALA A 400 0.80 -5.75 11.09
N SER A 401 1.11 -4.60 10.54
CA SER A 401 2.25 -4.41 9.67
C SER A 401 2.98 -3.11 10.00
N LEU A 402 4.30 -3.16 9.93
CA LEU A 402 5.16 -2.00 10.06
C LEU A 402 6.24 -2.10 9.00
N THR A 403 6.37 -1.07 8.17
CA THR A 403 7.38 -1.00 7.13
C THR A 403 8.16 0.30 7.29
N GLY A 404 9.47 0.21 7.39
CA GLY A 404 10.37 1.35 7.50
C GLY A 404 11.34 1.40 6.32
N TYR A 405 11.62 2.62 5.83
CA TYR A 405 12.52 2.89 4.74
C TYR A 405 13.52 3.97 5.16
N TYR A 406 14.79 3.69 5.04
CA TYR A 406 15.84 4.63 5.37
C TYR A 406 16.93 4.63 4.30
N PRO A 407 17.14 5.72 3.54
CA PRO A 407 18.28 5.89 2.67
C PRO A 407 19.50 6.23 3.54
N PHE A 408 20.43 5.28 3.67
CA PHE A 408 21.62 5.46 4.50
C PHE A 408 22.62 6.41 3.85
N VAL A 409 22.86 6.22 2.55
CA VAL A 409 23.65 7.11 1.69
C VAL A 409 23.02 7.15 0.29
N ASN A 410 23.48 8.01 -0.60
CA ASN A 410 22.91 8.17 -1.95
C ASN A 410 22.90 6.88 -2.81
N ARG A 411 23.56 5.81 -2.36
CA ARG A 411 23.66 4.54 -3.08
C ARG A 411 23.12 3.34 -2.32
N VAL A 412 22.82 3.49 -1.02
CA VAL A 412 22.42 2.37 -0.15
C VAL A 412 21.16 2.74 0.61
N GLY A 413 20.16 1.88 0.57
CA GLY A 413 18.96 1.97 1.40
C GLY A 413 18.89 0.80 2.39
N ILE A 414 18.08 0.97 3.43
CA ILE A 414 17.71 -0.09 4.38
C ILE A 414 16.19 -0.11 4.43
N TYR A 415 15.58 -1.25 4.13
CA TYR A 415 14.14 -1.45 4.15
C TYR A 415 13.81 -2.59 5.09
N GLY A 416 13.02 -2.31 6.09
CA GLY A 416 12.57 -3.31 7.06
C GLY A 416 11.05 -3.43 7.04
N ARG A 417 10.54 -4.65 7.06
CA ARG A 417 9.12 -4.94 7.14
C ARG A 417 8.85 -5.97 8.22
N MET A 418 7.95 -5.66 9.12
CA MET A 418 7.42 -6.56 10.13
C MET A 418 5.95 -6.80 9.85
N GLN A 419 5.51 -8.05 9.91
CA GLN A 419 4.11 -8.40 9.80
C GLN A 419 3.75 -9.40 10.88
N PHE A 420 2.54 -9.26 11.41
CA PHE A 420 1.94 -10.19 12.36
C PHE A 420 0.51 -10.47 11.94
N PHE A 421 0.10 -11.71 12.06
CA PHE A 421 -1.31 -12.07 11.98
C PHE A 421 -1.67 -13.12 13.03
N TYR A 422 -2.94 -13.09 13.44
CA TYR A 422 -3.54 -14.05 14.36
C TYR A 422 -4.98 -14.31 13.96
N HIS A 423 -5.32 -15.56 13.70
CA HIS A 423 -6.68 -16.00 13.42
C HIS A 423 -7.27 -16.67 14.67
N LEU A 424 -8.34 -16.07 15.22
CA LEU A 424 -8.93 -16.53 16.47
C LEU A 424 -9.81 -17.76 16.30
N PHE A 425 -10.51 -17.88 15.18
CA PHE A 425 -11.42 -18.96 14.88
C PHE A 425 -11.01 -19.70 13.62
N GLY A 426 -10.51 -20.89 13.79
CA GLY A 426 -10.55 -22.08 12.97
C GLY A 426 -9.90 -22.08 11.59
N ASN A 427 -9.50 -20.97 11.02
CA ASN A 427 -8.84 -20.95 9.71
C ASN A 427 -7.35 -20.68 9.84
N THR A 428 -6.57 -21.58 9.27
CA THR A 428 -5.16 -21.34 9.03
C THR A 428 -4.98 -20.48 7.77
N SER A 429 -3.89 -19.71 7.73
CA SER A 429 -3.52 -18.86 6.61
C SER A 429 -2.14 -19.22 6.10
N THR A 430 -1.91 -19.02 4.82
CA THR A 430 -0.61 -19.19 4.18
C THR A 430 0.21 -17.91 4.12
N GLN A 431 -0.26 -16.83 4.74
CA GLN A 431 0.41 -15.52 4.70
C GLN A 431 1.86 -15.55 5.19
N ALA A 432 2.19 -16.43 6.15
CA ALA A 432 3.58 -16.57 6.61
C ALA A 432 4.51 -17.05 5.48
N GLY A 433 4.09 -18.06 4.70
CA GLY A 433 4.86 -18.56 3.56
C GLY A 433 4.98 -17.54 2.43
N THR A 434 3.90 -16.81 2.14
CA THR A 434 3.90 -15.78 1.10
C THR A 434 4.74 -14.55 1.47
N ALA A 435 5.02 -14.33 2.74
CA ALA A 435 5.87 -13.25 3.22
C ALA A 435 7.37 -13.58 3.16
N LEU A 436 7.76 -14.83 2.87
CA LEU A 436 9.14 -15.30 2.82
C LEU A 436 9.55 -15.60 1.39
N ARG A 437 10.69 -15.05 0.97
CA ARG A 437 11.26 -15.32 -0.35
C ARG A 437 11.89 -16.72 -0.41
N GLY A 438 11.74 -17.43 -1.54
CA GLY A 438 12.32 -18.76 -1.72
C GLY A 438 11.56 -19.90 -1.05
N ILE A 439 10.49 -19.63 -0.31
CA ILE A 439 9.57 -20.65 0.15
C ILE A 439 8.46 -20.83 -0.88
N LEU A 440 8.32 -22.07 -1.33
CA LEU A 440 7.29 -22.47 -2.25
C LEU A 440 5.92 -22.31 -1.60
N ASN A 441 5.01 -21.71 -2.36
CA ASN A 441 3.68 -21.31 -1.92
C ASN A 441 3.00 -22.34 -1.02
N LYS A 442 2.40 -21.87 0.05
CA LYS A 442 1.45 -22.58 0.91
C LYS A 442 2.02 -23.73 1.76
N ARG A 443 3.33 -23.87 1.86
CA ARG A 443 3.90 -24.88 2.78
C ARG A 443 3.79 -24.51 4.24
N ILE A 444 3.64 -23.19 4.55
CA ILE A 444 3.48 -22.74 5.92
C ILE A 444 2.04 -22.31 6.14
N ASN A 445 1.25 -23.23 6.64
CA ASN A 445 -0.15 -23.02 6.97
C ASN A 445 -0.30 -22.93 8.49
N THR A 446 -0.59 -21.74 9.00
CA THR A 446 -0.61 -21.45 10.44
C THR A 446 -1.74 -20.48 10.78
N ASP A 447 -2.20 -20.49 12.02
CA ASP A 447 -3.15 -19.53 12.57
C ASP A 447 -2.48 -18.26 13.09
N THR A 448 -1.17 -18.33 13.36
CA THR A 448 -0.42 -17.23 13.94
C THR A 448 0.99 -17.20 13.39
N ALA A 449 1.40 -16.04 12.90
CA ALA A 449 2.78 -15.82 12.54
C ALA A 449 3.24 -14.38 12.77
N PHE A 450 4.52 -14.24 13.00
CA PHE A 450 5.26 -12.99 12.90
C PHE A 450 6.33 -13.17 11.83
N THR A 451 6.42 -12.24 10.89
CA THR A 451 7.46 -12.23 9.86
C THR A 451 8.27 -10.94 9.92
N PHE A 452 9.54 -11.05 9.63
CA PHE A 452 10.46 -9.93 9.49
C PHE A 452 11.24 -10.09 8.19
N ASN A 453 11.18 -9.06 7.35
CA ASN A 453 11.93 -8.97 6.10
C ASN A 453 12.86 -7.77 6.18
N LEU A 454 14.12 -7.95 5.81
CA LEU A 454 15.12 -6.90 5.70
C LEU A 454 15.73 -6.92 4.31
N ASP A 455 15.77 -5.78 3.65
CA ASP A 455 16.44 -5.56 2.38
C ASP A 455 17.47 -4.45 2.51
N ILE A 456 18.61 -4.62 1.86
CA ILE A 456 19.66 -3.60 1.80
C ILE A 456 19.96 -3.30 0.31
N PRO A 457 19.09 -2.56 -0.38
CA PRO A 457 19.33 -2.23 -1.78
C PRO A 457 20.57 -1.34 -1.92
N VAL A 458 21.49 -1.79 -2.77
CA VAL A 458 22.70 -1.09 -3.14
C VAL A 458 22.65 -0.76 -4.62
N ARG A 459 22.70 0.52 -4.98
CA ARG A 459 22.77 0.97 -6.36
C ARG A 459 24.18 0.75 -6.90
N ILE A 460 24.30 -0.17 -7.85
CA ILE A 460 25.56 -0.51 -8.50
C ILE A 460 25.85 0.44 -9.64
N ALA A 461 24.86 0.67 -10.52
CA ALA A 461 25.01 1.48 -11.71
C ALA A 461 23.71 2.21 -12.05
N THR A 462 23.84 3.32 -12.75
CA THR A 462 22.73 4.04 -13.39
C THR A 462 22.91 3.93 -14.90
N LEU A 463 21.90 3.40 -15.60
CA LEU A 463 21.89 3.38 -17.05
C LEU A 463 21.19 4.63 -17.56
N ASP A 464 21.96 5.50 -18.21
CA ASP A 464 21.46 6.69 -18.87
C ASP A 464 21.32 6.41 -20.37
N PHE A 465 20.14 5.98 -20.78
CA PHE A 465 19.88 5.60 -22.17
C PHE A 465 19.95 6.80 -23.11
N GLN A 466 19.72 8.02 -22.67
CA GLN A 466 19.91 9.19 -23.51
C GLN A 466 21.39 9.38 -23.86
N ASN A 467 22.28 9.22 -22.90
CA ASN A 467 23.72 9.31 -23.15
C ASN A 467 24.24 8.12 -23.98
N ILE A 468 23.65 6.93 -23.79
CA ILE A 468 24.05 5.71 -24.53
C ILE A 468 23.61 5.78 -25.99
N THR A 469 22.38 6.24 -26.25
CA THR A 469 21.78 6.18 -27.60
C THR A 469 21.87 7.49 -28.36
N GLY A 470 22.16 8.61 -27.71
CA GLY A 470 22.12 9.96 -28.29
C GLY A 470 20.71 10.49 -28.59
N VAL A 471 19.65 9.73 -28.23
CA VAL A 471 18.26 10.06 -28.56
C VAL A 471 17.53 10.60 -27.34
N SER A 472 16.96 11.79 -27.41
CA SER A 472 16.40 12.51 -26.25
C SER A 472 15.23 11.80 -25.57
N TRP A 473 14.38 11.09 -26.31
CA TRP A 473 13.23 10.39 -25.72
C TRP A 473 13.63 9.14 -24.91
N THR A 474 14.83 8.56 -25.14
CA THR A 474 15.30 7.39 -24.39
C THR A 474 15.62 7.69 -22.94
N ARG A 475 15.70 8.98 -22.54
CA ARG A 475 15.82 9.40 -21.13
C ARG A 475 14.72 8.82 -20.23
N PHE A 476 13.54 8.52 -20.78
CA PHE A 476 12.43 7.93 -20.04
C PHE A 476 12.67 6.48 -19.61
N PHE A 477 13.67 5.82 -20.20
CA PHE A 477 14.10 4.47 -19.84
C PHE A 477 15.29 4.46 -18.88
N ASN A 478 15.80 5.63 -18.49
CA ASN A 478 16.88 5.70 -17.50
C ASN A 478 16.50 4.91 -16.25
N CYS A 479 17.37 3.98 -15.86
CA CYS A 479 17.12 3.11 -14.72
C CYS A 479 18.38 2.89 -13.88
N ASP A 480 18.17 2.60 -12.59
CA ASP A 480 19.23 2.16 -11.70
C ASP A 480 19.26 0.63 -11.61
N ILE A 481 20.46 0.08 -11.71
CA ILE A 481 20.70 -1.33 -11.38
C ILE A 481 21.02 -1.40 -9.92
N GLN A 482 20.20 -2.14 -9.17
CA GLN A 482 20.37 -2.35 -7.74
C GLN A 482 20.50 -3.85 -7.44
N VAL A 483 21.36 -4.18 -6.48
CA VAL A 483 21.42 -5.49 -5.84
C VAL A 483 20.98 -5.31 -4.40
N ALA A 484 20.07 -6.17 -3.96
CA ALA A 484 19.51 -6.09 -2.61
C ALA A 484 19.74 -7.42 -1.88
N PRO A 485 20.82 -7.57 -1.10
CA PRO A 485 20.90 -8.66 -0.13
C PRO A 485 19.71 -8.56 0.83
N PHE A 486 19.19 -9.71 1.24
CA PHE A 486 18.01 -9.77 2.07
C PHE A 486 18.15 -10.79 3.21
N LEU A 487 17.32 -10.60 4.23
CA LEU A 487 17.11 -11.53 5.33
C LEU A 487 15.62 -11.62 5.61
N ASP A 488 15.06 -12.82 5.56
CA ASP A 488 13.67 -13.10 5.90
C ASP A 488 13.60 -14.04 7.10
N ILE A 489 12.82 -13.68 8.10
CA ILE A 489 12.60 -14.48 9.31
C ILE A 489 11.09 -14.65 9.51
N ALA A 490 10.66 -15.85 9.83
CA ALA A 490 9.30 -16.10 10.29
C ALA A 490 9.29 -16.89 11.59
N LEU A 491 8.44 -16.45 12.51
CA LEU A 491 8.05 -17.18 13.70
C LEU A 491 6.63 -17.66 13.51
N VAL A 492 6.43 -18.96 13.41
CA VAL A 492 5.12 -19.56 13.12
C VAL A 492 4.69 -20.48 14.25
N HIS A 493 3.38 -20.49 14.51
CA HIS A 493 2.80 -21.42 15.46
C HIS A 493 2.40 -22.71 14.73
N ASP A 494 3.00 -23.83 15.09
CA ASP A 494 2.65 -25.17 14.59
C ASP A 494 2.26 -26.09 15.76
N LYS A 495 0.99 -26.48 15.81
CA LYS A 495 0.43 -27.53 16.69
C LYS A 495 0.93 -27.57 18.15
N LYS A 496 1.34 -26.48 18.76
CA LYS A 496 1.95 -26.32 20.10
C LYS A 496 3.45 -26.00 20.09
N ARG A 497 4.07 -25.74 18.95
CA ARG A 497 5.48 -25.37 18.84
C ARG A 497 5.62 -24.04 18.12
N ILE A 498 6.64 -23.29 18.46
CA ILE A 498 7.06 -22.13 17.70
C ILE A 498 8.23 -22.58 16.82
N VAL A 499 8.08 -22.38 15.50
CA VAL A 499 9.12 -22.71 14.52
C VAL A 499 9.71 -21.42 14.02
N ILE A 500 11.03 -21.35 13.97
CA ILE A 500 11.77 -20.21 13.40
C ILE A 500 12.29 -20.60 12.03
N ILE A 501 11.96 -19.83 11.03
CA ILE A 501 12.42 -20.02 9.65
C ILE A 501 13.25 -18.79 9.28
N ILE A 502 14.49 -19.00 8.85
CA ILE A 502 15.43 -17.94 8.45
C ILE A 502 15.88 -18.23 7.02
N LEU A 503 15.78 -17.22 6.16
CA LEU A 503 16.23 -17.27 4.77
C LEU A 503 17.14 -16.08 4.50
N GLN A 504 18.25 -16.33 3.83
CA GLN A 504 19.24 -15.31 3.48
C GLN A 504 19.76 -15.51 2.04
N THR A 505 20.49 -14.54 1.53
CA THR A 505 20.90 -14.45 0.11
C THR A 505 22.02 -15.40 -0.32
N ASP A 506 22.56 -16.25 0.52
CA ASP A 506 23.77 -17.04 0.23
C ASP A 506 23.60 -18.15 -0.83
N GLY A 507 22.62 -18.00 -1.73
CA GLY A 507 22.49 -18.83 -2.92
C GLY A 507 22.02 -20.25 -2.72
N MET A 508 21.84 -20.71 -1.47
CA MET A 508 21.18 -21.97 -1.14
C MET A 508 20.13 -21.74 -0.04
N PRO A 509 18.97 -22.38 -0.12
CA PRO A 509 18.00 -22.36 0.97
C PRO A 509 18.62 -23.08 2.18
N ALA A 510 19.19 -22.34 3.10
CA ALA A 510 19.61 -22.88 4.40
C ALA A 510 18.34 -23.11 5.22
N GLU A 511 17.75 -24.29 5.09
CA GLU A 511 16.68 -24.76 5.96
C GLU A 511 17.29 -25.13 7.32
N TRP A 512 17.51 -24.11 8.16
CA TRP A 512 17.89 -24.36 9.53
C TRP A 512 16.65 -24.68 10.34
N ARG A 513 16.36 -25.95 10.50
CA ARG A 513 15.43 -26.44 11.52
C ARG A 513 16.12 -26.31 12.87
N LEU A 514 15.95 -25.18 13.52
CA LEU A 514 16.23 -25.12 14.94
C LEU A 514 15.22 -25.99 15.67
N SER A 515 15.76 -27.06 16.25
CA SER A 515 15.03 -28.03 17.05
C SER A 515 14.15 -27.34 18.11
N SER A 516 12.93 -27.82 18.20
CA SER A 516 11.97 -27.56 19.26
C SER A 516 12.61 -27.28 20.62
N ILE A 517 12.32 -26.13 21.20
CA ILE A 517 12.51 -25.91 22.65
C ILE A 517 11.43 -26.76 23.34
N PRO A 518 11.79 -27.83 24.05
CA PRO A 518 10.81 -28.62 24.79
C PRO A 518 10.26 -27.74 25.93
N LYS A 519 8.94 -27.72 26.05
CA LYS A 519 8.31 -27.14 27.25
C LYS A 519 8.71 -27.98 28.45
N LYS A 520 9.39 -27.38 29.42
CA LYS A 520 9.40 -27.83 30.81
C LYS A 520 8.13 -27.41 31.51
#